data_80f2511c6cb6f52b99e152372abc2510
#
_entry.id   80f2511c6cb6f52b99e152372abc2510
#
_cell.length_a   1.000
_cell.length_b   1.000
_cell.length_c   1.000
_cell.angle_alpha   90.00
_cell.angle_beta   90.00
_cell.angle_gamma   90.00
#
_symmetry.space_group_name_H-M   'P 1'
#
loop_
_entity.id
_entity.type
_entity.pdbx_description
1 polymer ?
#
loop_
_entity_poly.entity_id
_entity_poly.type
_entity_poly.pdbx_seq_one_letter_code
_entity_poly.pdbx_strand_id
1 'polypeptide(L)' 'MIARVRRGTTLAEDGDSYAGYLEETGMKGARELPGARGTLVLRRERAGYAEFETILLFESLADVQAFRR' A
#
# COMPACT_ATOMS: atom_id res chain seq x y z
N MET A 1 -0.15 4.60 -17.21
CA MET A 1 -0.45 4.11 -15.86
C MET A 1 0.67 4.51 -14.93
N ILE A 2 0.32 4.92 -13.71
CA ILE A 2 1.27 5.41 -12.72
C ILE A 2 1.20 4.53 -11.48
N ALA A 3 2.35 4.16 -10.93
CA ALA A 3 2.43 3.41 -9.68
C ALA A 3 2.87 4.34 -8.56
N ARG A 4 2.15 4.28 -7.44
CA ARG A 4 2.57 4.93 -6.19
C ARG A 4 3.08 3.84 -5.26
N VAL A 5 4.36 3.91 -4.93
CA VAL A 5 5.04 2.88 -4.13
C VAL A 5 5.44 3.45 -2.78
N ARG A 6 5.11 2.72 -1.72
CA ARG A 6 5.53 3.07 -0.37
C ARG A 6 6.13 1.86 0.30
N ARG A 7 7.09 2.11 1.19
CA ARG A 7 7.74 1.06 1.96
C ARG A 7 7.64 1.36 3.44
N GLY A 8 7.53 0.31 4.22
CA GLY A 8 7.50 0.42 5.66
C GLY A 8 8.03 -0.85 6.31
N THR A 9 8.45 -0.73 7.55
CA THR A 9 9.03 -1.85 8.29
C THR A 9 8.47 -1.87 9.70
N THR A 10 8.11 -3.08 10.17
CA THR A 10 7.70 -3.30 11.56
C THR A 10 8.52 -4.43 12.14
N LEU A 11 8.39 -4.66 13.44
CA LEU A 11 8.86 -5.91 14.02
C LEU A 11 8.08 -7.07 13.41
N ALA A 12 8.71 -8.22 13.24
CA ALA A 12 8.05 -9.39 12.63
C ALA A 12 6.78 -9.78 13.38
N GLU A 13 6.79 -9.67 14.71
CA GLU A 13 5.64 -10.01 15.55
C GLU A 13 4.43 -9.09 15.31
N ASP A 14 4.66 -7.89 14.79
CA ASP A 14 3.60 -6.93 14.48
C ASP A 14 3.15 -6.99 13.01
N GLY A 15 3.76 -7.88 12.22
CA GLY A 15 3.52 -7.93 10.78
C GLY A 15 2.06 -8.14 10.40
N ASP A 16 1.39 -9.08 11.07
CA ASP A 16 -0.02 -9.36 10.73
C ASP A 16 -0.93 -8.19 11.10
N SER A 17 -0.70 -7.58 12.25
CA SER A 17 -1.46 -6.41 12.68
C SER A 17 -1.27 -5.25 11.70
N TYR A 18 -0.04 -5.04 11.25
CA TYR A 18 0.25 -3.97 10.30
C TYR A 18 -0.36 -4.24 8.94
N ALA A 19 -0.33 -5.48 8.47
CA ALA A 19 -0.97 -5.84 7.22
C ALA A 19 -2.48 -5.55 7.26
N GLY A 20 -3.13 -5.89 8.36
CA GLY A 20 -4.54 -5.58 8.57
C GLY A 20 -4.80 -4.08 8.58
N TYR A 21 -3.95 -3.33 9.24
CA TYR A 21 -4.06 -1.87 9.30
C TYR A 21 -3.95 -1.25 7.90
N LEU A 22 -2.98 -1.71 7.08
CA LEU A 22 -2.83 -1.23 5.72
C LEU A 22 -4.09 -1.49 4.89
N GLU A 23 -4.66 -2.68 5.00
CA GLU A 23 -5.87 -3.03 4.26
C GLU A 23 -7.04 -2.15 4.66
N GLU A 24 -7.25 -1.95 5.96
CA GLU A 24 -8.41 -1.21 6.45
C GLU A 24 -8.31 0.30 6.21
N THR A 25 -7.10 0.87 6.26
CA THR A 25 -6.93 2.32 6.22
C THR A 25 -6.52 2.87 4.87
N GLY A 26 -5.65 2.16 4.15
CA GLY A 26 -5.07 2.68 2.92
C GLY A 26 -5.58 2.00 1.66
N MET A 27 -5.49 0.68 1.64
CA MET A 27 -5.71 -0.07 0.40
C MET A 27 -7.18 -0.11 0.01
N LYS A 28 -8.06 -0.31 0.99
CA LYS A 28 -9.51 -0.37 0.74
C LYS A 28 -10.02 0.95 0.17
N GLY A 29 -9.65 2.06 0.79
CA GLY A 29 -10.07 3.37 0.32
C GLY A 29 -9.52 3.69 -1.06
N ALA A 30 -8.27 3.30 -1.32
CA ALA A 30 -7.63 3.55 -2.61
C ALA A 30 -8.34 2.82 -3.76
N ARG A 31 -8.84 1.61 -3.52
CA ARG A 31 -9.53 0.82 -4.56
C ARG A 31 -10.81 1.47 -5.07
N GLU A 32 -11.42 2.30 -4.23
CA GLU A 32 -12.70 2.95 -4.55
C GLU A 32 -12.52 4.27 -5.29
N LEU A 33 -11.29 4.75 -5.43
CA LEU A 33 -11.03 6.04 -6.07
C LEU A 33 -11.13 5.94 -7.60
N PRO A 34 -11.63 7.01 -8.25
CA PRO A 34 -11.58 7.08 -9.71
C PRO A 34 -10.15 6.93 -10.21
N GLY A 35 -9.98 6.16 -11.25
CA GLY A 35 -8.66 5.94 -11.84
C GLY A 35 -7.82 4.87 -11.16
N ALA A 36 -8.25 4.32 -10.05
CA ALA A 36 -7.53 3.21 -9.40
C ALA A 36 -7.65 1.95 -10.26
N ARG A 37 -6.50 1.32 -10.57
CA ARG A 37 -6.43 0.15 -11.44
C ARG A 37 -5.95 -1.11 -10.75
N GLY A 38 -5.41 -0.99 -9.56
CA GLY A 38 -4.97 -2.16 -8.81
C GLY A 38 -4.21 -1.78 -7.57
N THR A 39 -4.12 -2.72 -6.65
CA THR A 39 -3.38 -2.56 -5.41
C THR A 39 -2.63 -3.84 -5.11
N LEU A 40 -1.41 -3.71 -4.59
CA LEU A 40 -0.61 -4.85 -4.15
C LEU A 40 0.01 -4.51 -2.80
N VAL A 41 0.03 -5.50 -1.93
CA VAL A 41 0.81 -5.43 -0.69
C VAL A 41 1.80 -6.59 -0.73
N LEU A 42 3.07 -6.26 -0.73
CA LEU A 42 4.14 -7.24 -0.71
C LEU A 42 4.75 -7.25 0.68
N ARG A 43 5.07 -8.43 1.17
CA ARG A 43 5.65 -8.62 2.50
C ARG A 43 6.84 -9.54 2.43
N ARG A 44 7.90 -9.19 3.15
CA ARG A 44 9.06 -10.04 3.32
C ARG A 44 9.49 -9.99 4.78
N GLU A 45 9.81 -11.13 5.35
CA GLU A 45 10.36 -11.17 6.69
C GLU A 45 11.86 -11.36 6.62
N ARG A 46 12.59 -10.58 7.41
CA ARG A 46 14.04 -10.58 7.36
C ARG A 46 14.58 -10.06 8.68
N ALA A 47 15.47 -10.85 9.29
CA ALA A 47 16.22 -10.46 10.49
C ALA A 47 15.32 -9.96 11.64
N GLY A 48 14.17 -10.61 11.83
CA GLY A 48 13.24 -10.24 12.91
C GLY A 48 12.31 -9.09 12.59
N TYR A 49 12.31 -8.61 11.33
CA TYR A 49 11.44 -7.54 10.87
C TYR A 49 10.52 -8.02 9.75
N ALA A 50 9.38 -7.38 9.65
CA ALA A 50 8.49 -7.52 8.50
C ALA A 50 8.63 -6.26 7.65
N GLU A 51 9.04 -6.44 6.40
CA GLU A 51 9.20 -5.36 5.43
C GLU A 51 8.01 -5.38 4.50
N PHE A 52 7.38 -4.22 4.32
CA PHE A 52 6.20 -4.09 3.46
C PHE A 52 6.46 -3.13 2.32
N GLU A 53 5.90 -3.46 1.16
CA GLU A 53 5.84 -2.55 0.04
C GLU A 53 4.40 -2.51 -0.45
N THR A 54 3.83 -1.31 -0.49
CA THR A 54 2.48 -1.12 -1.03
C THR A 54 2.58 -0.46 -2.39
N ILE A 55 1.84 -0.98 -3.35
CA ILE A 55 1.82 -0.47 -4.70
C ILE A 55 0.38 -0.16 -5.08
N LEU A 56 0.13 1.10 -5.40
CA LEU A 56 -1.17 1.55 -5.88
C LEU A 56 -1.01 1.93 -7.35
N LEU A 57 -1.83 1.34 -8.22
CA LEU A 57 -1.79 1.63 -9.64
C LEU A 57 -2.94 2.55 -10.01
N PHE A 58 -2.61 3.65 -10.68
CA PHE A 58 -3.58 4.63 -11.13
C PHE A 58 -3.47 4.86 -12.63
N GLU A 59 -4.58 5.25 -13.23
CA GLU A 59 -4.64 5.53 -14.65
C GLU A 59 -3.69 6.67 -15.06
N SER A 60 -3.64 7.73 -14.24
CA SER A 60 -2.89 8.94 -14.56
C SER A 60 -2.27 9.57 -13.33
N LEU A 61 -1.34 10.50 -13.57
CA LEU A 61 -0.73 11.28 -12.49
C LEU A 61 -1.76 12.13 -11.75
N ALA A 62 -2.75 12.65 -12.46
CA ALA A 62 -3.81 13.44 -11.83
C ALA A 62 -4.57 12.63 -10.78
N ASP A 63 -4.83 11.35 -11.05
CA ASP A 63 -5.49 10.47 -10.10
C ASP A 63 -4.64 10.25 -8.85
N VAL A 64 -3.33 10.10 -9.01
CA VAL A 64 -2.40 9.98 -7.88
C VAL A 64 -2.43 11.24 -7.03
N GLN A 65 -2.41 12.40 -7.66
CA GLN A 65 -2.44 13.68 -6.95
C GLN A 65 -3.73 13.85 -6.17
N ALA A 66 -4.85 13.43 -6.73
CA ALA A 66 -6.14 13.48 -6.03
C ALA A 66 -6.12 12.59 -4.78
N PHE A 67 -5.50 11.41 -4.87
CA PHE A 67 -5.38 10.50 -3.73
C PHE A 67 -4.53 11.09 -2.60
N ARG A 68 -3.53 11.88 -2.94
CA ARG A 68 -2.57 12.42 -1.97
C ARG A 68 -3.07 13.63 -1.19
N ARG A 69 -4.21 14.16 -1.52
CA ARG A 69 -4.78 15.32 -0.83
C ARG A 69 -5.21 15.00 0.60
#